data_3e50285202ac6b4ff2e7d61fb24a3bd6
#
_entry.id   3e50285202ac6b4ff2e7d61fb24a3bd6
#
_cell.length_a   1.000
_cell.length_b   1.000
_cell.length_c   1.000
_cell.angle_alpha   90.00
_cell.angle_beta   90.00
_cell.angle_gamma   90.00
#
_symmetry.space_group_name_H-M   'P 1'
#
loop_
_entity.id
_entity.type
_entity.pdbx_description
1 polymer ?
#
loop_
_entity_poly.entity_id
_entity_poly.type
_entity_poly.pdbx_seq_one_letter_code
_entity_poly.pdbx_strand_id
1 'polypeptide(L)'
;MAPFVEEILFRGFLYPVLKRYSDPLVALVVTAGVFAAIHLHLPALFPLFVLSCLLTVAYEVTGCLWIPILVHAGFNALNIAITISGAVVRDVP
;
A
#
# COMPACT_ATOMS: atom_id res chain seq x y z
N MET A 1 1.11 -9.42 5.72
CA MET A 1 -0.37 -9.38 5.85
C MET A 1 -0.99 -9.39 4.48
N ALA A 2 -2.16 -10.00 4.36
CA ALA A 2 -2.81 -10.13 3.06
C ALA A 2 -3.25 -8.76 2.52
N PRO A 3 -3.06 -8.51 1.22
CA PRO A 3 -3.48 -7.24 0.62
C PRO A 3 -4.94 -6.91 0.83
N PHE A 4 -5.80 -7.94 0.84
CA PHE A 4 -7.23 -7.75 1.04
C PHE A 4 -7.50 -7.09 2.41
N VAL A 5 -6.90 -7.64 3.46
CA VAL A 5 -7.08 -7.13 4.82
C VAL A 5 -6.47 -5.74 4.95
N GLU A 6 -5.28 -5.54 4.40
CA GLU A 6 -4.62 -4.24 4.47
C GLU A 6 -5.44 -3.15 3.79
N GLU A 7 -5.98 -3.44 2.60
CA GLU A 7 -6.77 -2.45 1.88
C GLU A 7 -8.07 -2.13 2.61
N ILE A 8 -8.70 -3.12 3.22
CA ILE A 8 -9.90 -2.86 4.01
C ILE A 8 -9.57 -1.93 5.17
N LEU A 9 -8.47 -2.19 5.87
CA LEU A 9 -8.09 -1.39 7.02
C LEU A 9 -7.70 0.04 6.63
N PHE A 10 -6.88 0.17 5.57
CA PHE A 10 -6.34 1.49 5.21
C PHE A 10 -7.26 2.30 4.33
N ARG A 11 -7.79 1.71 3.26
CA ARG A 11 -8.65 2.45 2.33
C ARG A 11 -10.11 2.31 2.64
N GLY A 12 -10.50 1.22 3.30
CA GLY A 12 -11.88 1.02 3.70
C GLY A 12 -12.22 1.68 5.01
N PHE A 13 -11.22 1.91 5.88
CA PHE A 13 -11.48 2.48 7.20
C PHE A 13 -10.63 3.71 7.50
N LEU A 14 -9.31 3.56 7.55
CA LEU A 14 -8.44 4.65 8.03
C LEU A 14 -8.53 5.90 7.16
N TYR A 15 -8.35 5.75 5.85
CA TYR A 15 -8.36 6.89 4.95
C TYR A 15 -9.70 7.61 4.95
N PRO A 16 -10.86 6.93 4.80
CA PRO A 16 -12.14 7.63 4.83
C PRO A 16 -12.40 8.35 6.15
N VAL A 17 -11.99 7.76 7.27
CA VAL A 17 -12.17 8.40 8.58
C VAL A 17 -11.32 9.67 8.67
N LEU A 18 -10.05 9.58 8.28
CA LEU A 18 -9.18 10.76 8.28
C LEU A 18 -9.68 11.83 7.33
N LYS A 19 -10.15 11.42 6.15
CA LYS A 19 -10.69 12.35 5.17
C LYS A 19 -11.92 13.08 5.68
N ARG A 20 -12.68 12.43 6.56
CA ARG A 20 -13.88 13.03 7.13
C ARG A 20 -13.54 14.18 8.08
N TYR A 21 -12.39 14.07 8.79
CA TYR A 21 -12.03 15.04 9.81
C TYR A 21 -10.85 15.92 9.43
N SER A 22 -10.31 15.77 8.23
CA SER A 22 -9.17 16.57 7.79
C SER A 22 -9.22 16.76 6.28
N ASP A 23 -8.23 17.51 5.77
CA ASP A 23 -8.10 17.72 4.33
C ASP A 23 -7.76 16.40 3.65
N PRO A 24 -8.33 16.13 2.45
CA PRO A 24 -8.01 14.89 1.74
C PRO A 24 -6.52 14.65 1.52
N LEU A 25 -5.74 15.71 1.28
CA LEU A 25 -4.30 15.56 1.12
C LEU A 25 -3.65 15.11 2.42
N VAL A 26 -4.08 15.68 3.54
CA VAL A 26 -3.58 15.26 4.86
C VAL A 26 -3.94 13.81 5.11
N ALA A 27 -5.18 13.42 4.81
CA ALA A 27 -5.60 12.04 4.98
C ALA A 27 -4.77 11.09 4.14
N LEU A 28 -4.46 11.48 2.90
CA LEU A 28 -3.62 10.68 2.01
C LEU A 28 -2.22 10.49 2.60
N VAL A 29 -1.61 11.58 3.02
CA VAL A 29 -0.22 11.55 3.52
C VAL A 29 -0.13 10.75 4.82
N VAL A 30 -1.08 10.97 5.74
CA VAL A 30 -1.08 10.26 7.02
C VAL A 30 -1.31 8.76 6.81
N THR A 31 -2.28 8.42 5.95
CA THR A 31 -2.54 7.02 5.63
C THR A 31 -1.31 6.35 5.03
N ALA A 32 -0.65 7.03 4.09
CA ALA A 32 0.54 6.49 3.45
C ALA A 32 1.69 6.34 4.46
N GLY A 33 1.85 7.31 5.36
CA GLY A 33 2.88 7.24 6.39
C GLY A 33 2.68 6.07 7.33
N VAL A 34 1.44 5.87 7.80
CA VAL A 34 1.12 4.75 8.69
C VAL A 34 1.31 3.43 7.96
N PHE A 35 0.85 3.35 6.73
CA PHE A 35 1.00 2.14 5.92
C PHE A 35 2.46 1.74 5.79
N ALA A 36 3.31 2.69 5.45
CA ALA A 36 4.73 2.41 5.29
C ALA A 36 5.40 2.07 6.62
N ALA A 37 5.03 2.79 7.68
CA ALA A 37 5.66 2.62 8.98
C ALA A 37 5.39 1.26 9.61
N ILE A 38 4.19 0.72 9.44
CA ILE A 38 3.85 -0.56 10.07
C ILE A 38 4.60 -1.74 9.46
N HIS A 39 5.21 -1.55 8.31
CA HIS A 39 5.99 -2.62 7.69
C HIS A 39 7.36 -2.78 8.36
N LEU A 40 7.77 -1.83 9.18
CA LEU A 40 8.99 -1.90 9.99
C LEU A 40 10.24 -2.25 9.19
N HIS A 41 10.37 -1.66 7.99
CA HIS A 41 11.50 -1.94 7.12
C HIS A 41 11.98 -0.63 6.49
N LEU A 42 13.02 -0.04 7.07
CA LEU A 42 13.49 1.28 6.65
C LEU A 42 13.81 1.39 5.15
N PRO A 43 14.52 0.43 4.53
CA PRO A 43 14.81 0.56 3.10
C PRO A 43 13.55 0.59 2.23
N ALA A 44 12.45 0.00 2.71
CA ALA A 44 11.21 -0.04 1.96
C ALA A 44 10.27 1.13 2.29
N LEU A 45 10.66 1.99 3.23
CA LEU A 45 9.78 3.04 3.71
C LEU A 45 9.28 3.95 2.60
N PHE A 46 10.19 4.47 1.79
CA PHE A 46 9.83 5.35 0.70
C PHE A 46 9.01 4.66 -0.39
N PRO A 47 9.45 3.49 -0.91
CA PRO A 47 8.63 2.78 -1.89
C PRO A 47 7.24 2.43 -1.39
N LEU A 48 7.11 2.02 -0.12
CA LEU A 48 5.81 1.70 0.44
C LEU A 48 4.93 2.93 0.60
N PHE A 49 5.54 4.06 0.96
CA PHE A 49 4.82 5.33 1.04
C PHE A 49 4.26 5.71 -0.33
N VAL A 50 5.08 5.63 -1.37
CA VAL A 50 4.65 5.93 -2.74
C VAL A 50 3.54 4.97 -3.18
N LEU A 51 3.71 3.68 -2.90
CA LEU A 51 2.70 2.69 -3.22
C LEU A 51 1.37 3.02 -2.56
N SER A 52 1.40 3.36 -1.28
CA SER A 52 0.18 3.71 -0.55
C SER A 52 -0.51 4.94 -1.14
N CYS A 53 0.27 5.94 -1.54
CA CYS A 53 -0.29 7.12 -2.19
C CYS A 53 -1.01 6.74 -3.49
N LEU A 54 -0.37 5.88 -4.30
CA LEU A 54 -0.96 5.44 -5.55
C LEU A 54 -2.23 4.62 -5.32
N LEU A 55 -2.21 3.74 -4.33
CA LEU A 55 -3.38 2.94 -3.99
C LEU A 55 -4.54 3.82 -3.52
N THR A 56 -4.24 4.84 -2.73
CA THR A 56 -5.27 5.75 -2.24
C THR A 56 -5.86 6.57 -3.38
N VAL A 57 -5.02 7.05 -4.30
CA VAL A 57 -5.50 7.78 -5.47
C VAL A 57 -6.39 6.87 -6.34
N ALA A 58 -5.96 5.62 -6.54
CA ALA A 58 -6.75 4.66 -7.30
C ALA A 58 -8.13 4.46 -6.67
N TYR A 59 -8.18 4.38 -5.35
CA TYR A 59 -9.44 4.25 -4.65
C TYR A 59 -10.31 5.50 -4.81
N GLU A 60 -9.70 6.69 -4.67
CA GLU A 60 -10.45 7.94 -4.80
C GLU A 60 -11.04 8.10 -6.20
N VAL A 61 -10.25 7.82 -7.21
CA VAL A 61 -10.66 8.02 -8.60
C VAL A 61 -11.75 7.04 -9.01
N THR A 62 -11.62 5.78 -8.58
CA THR A 62 -12.56 4.74 -9.01
C THR A 62 -13.74 4.58 -8.09
N GLY A 63 -13.60 4.97 -6.83
CA GLY A 63 -14.64 4.75 -5.82
C GLY A 63 -14.85 3.28 -5.51
N CYS A 64 -13.92 2.41 -5.90
CA CYS A 64 -14.06 0.98 -5.77
C CYS A 64 -12.89 0.40 -5.00
N LEU A 65 -13.17 -0.24 -3.87
CA LEU A 65 -12.12 -0.80 -3.03
C LEU A 65 -11.42 -1.98 -3.70
N TRP A 66 -12.07 -2.67 -4.63
CA TRP A 66 -11.46 -3.79 -5.34
C TRP A 66 -10.25 -3.37 -6.18
N ILE A 67 -10.25 -2.13 -6.69
CA ILE A 67 -9.15 -1.67 -7.54
C ILE A 67 -7.83 -1.62 -6.77
N PRO A 68 -7.74 -0.93 -5.61
CA PRO A 68 -6.50 -0.98 -4.84
C PRO A 68 -6.17 -2.37 -4.32
N ILE A 69 -7.18 -3.20 -4.01
CA ILE A 69 -6.92 -4.58 -3.59
C ILE A 69 -6.20 -5.34 -4.70
N LEU A 70 -6.69 -5.25 -5.93
CA LEU A 70 -6.09 -5.95 -7.05
C LEU A 70 -4.71 -5.41 -7.40
N VAL A 71 -4.54 -4.09 -7.37
CA VAL A 71 -3.25 -3.47 -7.64
C VAL A 71 -2.23 -3.87 -6.58
N HIS A 72 -2.64 -3.86 -5.32
CA HIS A 72 -1.77 -4.24 -4.21
C HIS A 72 -1.38 -5.72 -4.31
N ALA A 73 -2.33 -6.58 -4.63
CA ALA A 73 -2.06 -8.00 -4.81
C ALA A 73 -1.10 -8.22 -5.98
N GLY A 74 -1.30 -7.49 -7.09
CA GLY A 74 -0.41 -7.57 -8.24
C GLY A 74 1.00 -7.11 -7.91
N PHE A 75 1.12 -6.03 -7.16
CA PHE A 75 2.41 -5.52 -6.71
C PHE A 75 3.13 -6.55 -5.83
N ASN A 76 2.40 -7.17 -4.90
CA ASN A 76 2.99 -8.19 -4.05
C ASN A 76 3.42 -9.42 -4.85
N ALA A 77 2.61 -9.85 -5.81
CA ALA A 77 2.95 -10.99 -6.66
C ALA A 77 4.20 -10.69 -7.48
N LEU A 78 4.30 -9.49 -8.03
CA LEU A 78 5.47 -9.08 -8.80
C LEU A 78 6.71 -9.05 -7.92
N ASN A 79 6.59 -8.51 -6.71
CA ASN A 79 7.69 -8.48 -5.77
C ASN A 79 8.18 -9.87 -5.40
N ILE A 80 7.26 -10.79 -5.17
CA ILE A 80 7.59 -12.17 -4.85
C ILE A 80 8.31 -12.81 -6.03
N ALA A 81 7.82 -12.60 -7.24
CA ALA A 81 8.45 -13.14 -8.44
C ALA A 81 9.87 -12.62 -8.61
N ILE A 82 10.07 -11.32 -8.41
CA ILE A 82 11.40 -10.70 -8.51
C ILE A 82 12.31 -11.25 -7.42
N THR A 83 11.79 -11.39 -6.21
CA THR A 83 12.57 -11.89 -5.08
C THR A 83 13.03 -13.35 -5.32
N ILE A 84 12.13 -14.17 -5.83
CA ILE A 84 12.46 -15.56 -6.14
C ILE A 84 13.53 -15.62 -7.22
N SER A 85 13.38 -14.82 -8.28
CA SER A 85 14.39 -14.74 -9.34
C SER A 85 15.72 -14.26 -8.79
N GLY A 86 15.68 -13.25 -7.94
CA GLY A 86 16.87 -12.70 -7.31
C GLY A 86 17.55 -13.70 -6.39
N ALA A 87 16.76 -14.49 -5.67
CA ALA A 87 17.32 -15.51 -4.78
C ALA A 87 18.07 -16.57 -5.55
N VAL A 88 17.54 -16.94 -6.72
CA VAL A 88 18.21 -17.91 -7.58
C VAL A 88 19.52 -17.36 -8.10
N VAL A 89 19.54 -16.08 -8.48
CA VAL A 89 20.73 -15.47 -9.07
C VAL A 89 21.73 -15.00 -8.02
N ARG A 90 21.25 -14.42 -6.93
CA ARG A 90 22.11 -13.77 -5.97
C ARG A 90 22.27 -14.51 -4.67
N ASP A 91 21.62 -15.61 -4.53
CA ASP A 91 21.66 -16.35 -3.30
C ASP A 91 21.26 -15.47 -2.13
N VAL A 92 20.26 -14.65 -2.28
CA VAL A 92 19.93 -13.80 -1.29
C VAL A 92 19.14 -14.06 -0.47
N PRO A 93 19.05 -13.61 0.54
CA PRO A 93 18.14 -13.46 1.52
C PRO A 93 17.35 -12.33 1.48
#